data_166c4a523197199dede2debee640fb12
#
_entry.id   166c4a523197199dede2debee640fb12
#
_cell.length_a   1.000
_cell.length_b   1.000
_cell.length_c   1.000
_cell.angle_alpha   90.00
_cell.angle_beta   90.00
_cell.angle_gamma   90.00
#
_symmetry.space_group_name_H-M   'P 1'
#
loop_
_entity.id
_entity.type
_entity.pdbx_description
1 polymer ?
#
loop_
_entity_poly.entity_id
_entity_poly.type
_entity_poly.pdbx_seq_one_letter_code
_entity_poly.pdbx_strand_id
1 'polypeptide(L)'
;RLNDRMYQIEPVATRGMWYQIIDNPDKADRFIELRVTQLEAFPELVNTNNYVETAEVKDGWTYLYDDNGHVVKDSLGNPIKVTKYEMVNAYISETWQEKIASISGEVRYLDSRGNVLRSIPVKADGIFQNYFAVATGYNAAISPETRQKLGGGPLPFPSDEELLEQALTILEQQVQAVMRDWNDSLLNQ
;
A
#
# COMPACT_ATOMS: atom_id res chain seq x y z
N ARG A 1 19.53 -19.03 6.14
CA ARG A 1 18.88 -19.61 7.34
C ARG A 1 17.36 -19.84 7.17
N LEU A 2 16.76 -19.38 6.07
CA LEU A 2 15.35 -19.69 5.74
C LEU A 2 15.13 -21.15 5.28
N ASN A 3 16.19 -21.86 4.89
CA ASN A 3 16.11 -23.26 4.44
C ASN A 3 15.91 -24.28 5.57
N ASP A 4 16.05 -23.90 6.84
CA ASP A 4 15.96 -24.80 7.99
C ASP A 4 14.63 -24.73 8.76
N ARG A 5 13.72 -23.84 8.37
CA ARG A 5 12.35 -23.87 8.90
C ARG A 5 11.51 -24.81 8.04
N MET A 6 11.46 -26.09 8.40
CA MET A 6 10.31 -26.93 8.05
C MET A 6 9.09 -26.29 8.71
N TYR A 7 8.33 -25.54 7.92
CA TYR A 7 7.06 -25.00 8.40
C TYR A 7 6.13 -26.17 8.64
N GLN A 8 5.91 -26.51 9.90
CA GLN A 8 4.77 -27.31 10.30
C GLN A 8 3.55 -26.45 10.02
N ILE A 9 2.88 -26.72 8.91
CA ILE A 9 1.54 -26.18 8.66
C ILE A 9 0.68 -26.82 9.75
N GLU A 10 0.21 -26.00 10.72
CA GLU A 10 -0.69 -26.51 11.75
C GLU A 10 -1.86 -27.22 11.09
N PRO A 11 -2.22 -28.45 11.53
CA PRO A 11 -3.29 -29.19 10.90
C PRO A 11 -4.58 -28.39 11.00
N VAL A 12 -5.07 -27.90 9.88
CA VAL A 12 -6.40 -27.29 9.78
C VAL A 12 -7.38 -28.35 10.29
N ALA A 13 -8.23 -27.95 11.25
CA ALA A 13 -9.19 -28.85 11.87
C ALA A 13 -9.91 -29.72 10.83
N THR A 14 -9.63 -31.01 10.87
CA THR A 14 -10.00 -32.01 9.84
C THR A 14 -11.48 -32.45 9.88
N ARG A 15 -12.37 -31.63 10.44
CA ARG A 15 -13.80 -31.91 10.39
C ARG A 15 -14.32 -31.87 8.95
N GLY A 16 -14.53 -33.05 8.37
CA GLY A 16 -15.06 -33.24 7.01
C GLY A 16 -14.03 -33.44 5.92
N MET A 17 -12.74 -33.66 6.23
CA MET A 17 -11.71 -34.00 5.26
C MET A 17 -11.60 -35.52 5.13
N TRP A 18 -11.45 -36.03 3.89
CA TRP A 18 -11.27 -37.44 3.57
C TRP A 18 -9.84 -37.91 3.75
N TYR A 19 -8.93 -37.07 4.18
CA TYR A 19 -7.55 -37.42 4.46
C TYR A 19 -7.18 -37.06 5.90
N GLN A 20 -6.27 -37.81 6.45
CA GLN A 20 -5.64 -37.54 7.73
C GLN A 20 -4.21 -37.09 7.47
N ILE A 21 -3.84 -35.95 8.04
CA ILE A 21 -2.44 -35.52 8.06
C ILE A 21 -1.70 -36.38 9.06
N ILE A 22 -0.59 -36.98 8.62
CA ILE A 22 0.24 -37.88 9.43
C ILE A 22 1.67 -37.36 9.44
N ASP A 23 2.34 -37.52 10.59
CA ASP A 23 3.72 -37.09 10.79
C ASP A 23 4.76 -38.08 10.27
N ASN A 24 4.33 -39.30 9.94
CA ASN A 24 5.23 -40.36 9.46
C ASN A 24 5.16 -40.47 7.94
N PRO A 25 6.19 -40.04 7.20
CA PRO A 25 6.21 -40.06 5.73
C PRO A 25 6.14 -41.47 5.15
N ASP A 26 6.65 -42.49 5.87
CA ASP A 26 6.64 -43.91 5.39
C ASP A 26 5.23 -44.49 5.32
N LYS A 27 4.28 -43.89 5.97
CA LYS A 27 2.86 -44.30 5.99
C LYS A 27 1.97 -43.44 5.12
N ALA A 28 2.54 -42.42 4.48
CA ALA A 28 1.80 -41.47 3.65
C ALA A 28 1.55 -42.03 2.25
N ASP A 29 0.29 -42.06 1.83
CA ASP A 29 -0.10 -42.40 0.46
C ASP A 29 0.11 -41.27 -0.52
N ARG A 30 0.13 -40.04 -0.01
CA ARG A 30 0.25 -38.82 -0.79
C ARG A 30 1.04 -37.76 0.00
N PHE A 31 1.70 -36.88 -0.73
CA PHE A 31 2.45 -35.78 -0.16
C PHE A 31 1.95 -34.46 -0.73
N ILE A 32 1.92 -33.42 0.11
CA ILE A 32 1.76 -32.03 -0.30
C ILE A 32 3.06 -31.30 0.04
N GLU A 33 3.69 -30.74 -0.96
CA GLU A 33 4.95 -30.02 -0.86
C GLU A 33 4.75 -28.57 -1.28
N LEU A 34 5.18 -27.64 -0.46
CA LEU A 34 5.39 -26.25 -0.87
C LEU A 34 6.84 -26.10 -1.28
N ARG A 35 7.08 -25.89 -2.56
CA ARG A 35 8.39 -25.60 -3.12
C ARG A 35 8.52 -24.11 -3.37
N VAL A 36 9.30 -23.42 -2.56
CA VAL A 36 9.65 -22.01 -2.80
C VAL A 36 10.69 -21.96 -3.94
N THR A 37 10.40 -21.19 -4.98
CA THR A 37 11.25 -21.05 -6.17
C THR A 37 11.97 -19.72 -6.21
N GLN A 38 11.40 -18.68 -5.59
CA GLN A 38 11.99 -17.35 -5.59
C GLN A 38 11.64 -16.59 -4.30
N LEU A 39 12.66 -15.92 -3.75
CA LEU A 39 12.53 -14.94 -2.67
C LEU A 39 13.20 -13.66 -3.18
N GLU A 40 12.47 -12.56 -3.17
CA GLU A 40 12.97 -11.30 -3.71
C GLU A 40 12.50 -10.13 -2.84
N ALA A 41 13.44 -9.27 -2.45
CA ALA A 41 13.12 -8.00 -1.81
C ALA A 41 13.52 -6.86 -2.76
N PHE A 42 12.58 -5.94 -2.97
CA PHE A 42 12.80 -4.80 -3.85
C PHE A 42 13.37 -3.61 -3.07
N PRO A 43 14.10 -2.72 -3.73
CA PRO A 43 14.61 -1.51 -3.11
C PRO A 43 13.48 -0.63 -2.56
N GLU A 44 13.82 0.16 -1.56
CA GLU A 44 12.98 1.22 -1.04
C GLU A 44 12.71 2.26 -2.14
N LEU A 45 11.45 2.61 -2.33
CA LEU A 45 11.01 3.61 -3.29
C LEU A 45 10.41 4.80 -2.54
N VAL A 46 10.93 6.00 -2.86
CA VAL A 46 10.40 7.26 -2.35
C VAL A 46 10.13 8.17 -3.54
N ASN A 47 8.86 8.52 -3.74
CA ASN A 47 8.44 9.46 -4.76
C ASN A 47 7.87 10.72 -4.12
N THR A 48 8.35 11.89 -4.53
CA THR A 48 7.86 13.17 -4.04
C THR A 48 7.36 14.01 -5.21
N ASN A 49 6.13 14.49 -5.09
CA ASN A 49 5.52 15.45 -6.00
C ASN A 49 5.40 16.81 -5.32
N ASN A 50 5.97 17.84 -5.95
CA ASN A 50 5.93 19.20 -5.45
C ASN A 50 5.11 20.08 -6.38
N TYR A 51 4.17 20.84 -5.82
CA TYR A 51 3.36 21.78 -6.58
C TYR A 51 2.99 23.02 -5.75
N VAL A 52 2.43 24.02 -6.40
CA VAL A 52 2.03 25.28 -5.77
C VAL A 52 0.53 25.45 -5.97
N GLU A 53 -0.16 25.78 -4.89
CA GLU A 53 -1.53 26.24 -4.91
C GLU A 53 -1.54 27.75 -4.65
N THR A 54 -2.45 28.45 -5.29
CA THR A 54 -2.59 29.92 -5.19
C THR A 54 -4.02 30.28 -4.85
N ALA A 55 -4.18 31.33 -4.07
CA ALA A 55 -5.50 31.92 -3.80
C ALA A 55 -5.41 33.43 -3.73
N GLU A 56 -6.50 34.08 -4.08
CA GLU A 56 -6.67 35.50 -3.87
C GLU A 56 -7.26 35.74 -2.48
N VAL A 57 -6.59 36.52 -1.65
CA VAL A 57 -7.03 36.85 -0.29
C VAL A 57 -7.23 38.35 -0.16
N LYS A 58 -8.14 38.76 0.74
CA LYS A 58 -8.33 40.17 1.05
C LYS A 58 -7.11 40.69 1.81
N ASP A 59 -6.50 41.74 1.27
CA ASP A 59 -5.38 42.48 1.86
C ASP A 59 -5.78 43.95 2.19
N GLY A 60 -6.82 44.07 3.01
CA GLY A 60 -7.29 45.41 3.43
C GLY A 60 -8.14 46.12 2.37
N TRP A 61 -7.84 47.38 2.15
CA TRP A 61 -8.55 48.21 1.18
C TRP A 61 -7.59 49.22 0.53
N THR A 62 -8.00 49.70 -0.65
CA THR A 62 -7.32 50.80 -1.34
C THR A 62 -8.35 51.82 -1.80
N TYR A 63 -7.91 53.01 -2.20
CA TYR A 63 -8.79 53.96 -2.88
C TYR A 63 -9.05 53.49 -4.32
N LEU A 64 -10.28 53.79 -4.79
CA LEU A 64 -10.59 53.64 -6.21
C LEU A 64 -9.91 54.78 -6.99
N TYR A 65 -9.17 54.42 -8.05
CA TYR A 65 -8.49 55.36 -8.93
C TYR A 65 -9.15 55.36 -10.31
N ASP A 66 -9.24 56.50 -10.95
CA ASP A 66 -9.64 56.64 -12.36
C ASP A 66 -8.46 56.30 -13.31
N ASP A 67 -8.74 56.33 -14.62
CA ASP A 67 -7.73 56.00 -15.66
C ASP A 67 -6.53 56.96 -15.68
N ASN A 68 -6.63 58.14 -15.04
CA ASN A 68 -5.57 59.12 -14.90
C ASN A 68 -4.82 59.03 -13.57
N GLY A 69 -5.18 58.04 -12.72
CA GLY A 69 -4.57 57.82 -11.40
C GLY A 69 -5.08 58.75 -10.30
N HIS A 70 -6.21 59.45 -10.50
CA HIS A 70 -6.84 60.26 -9.45
C HIS A 70 -7.81 59.45 -8.62
N VAL A 71 -7.89 59.77 -7.31
CA VAL A 71 -8.82 59.14 -6.39
C VAL A 71 -10.26 59.50 -6.75
N VAL A 72 -11.08 58.49 -7.03
CA VAL A 72 -12.52 58.66 -7.29
C VAL A 72 -13.24 58.99 -5.97
N LYS A 73 -14.14 59.99 -6.01
CA LYS A 73 -14.93 60.40 -4.87
C LYS A 73 -16.41 60.16 -5.09
N ASP A 74 -17.15 59.95 -4.00
CA ASP A 74 -18.60 59.84 -4.03
C ASP A 74 -19.25 61.24 -4.23
N SER A 75 -20.59 61.26 -4.31
CA SER A 75 -21.38 62.50 -4.48
C SER A 75 -21.25 63.53 -3.32
N LEU A 76 -20.69 63.08 -2.19
CA LEU A 76 -20.44 63.89 -1.02
C LEU A 76 -18.97 64.34 -0.93
N GLY A 77 -18.14 63.97 -1.91
CA GLY A 77 -16.73 64.31 -1.98
C GLY A 77 -15.79 63.38 -1.18
N ASN A 78 -16.29 62.26 -0.61
CA ASN A 78 -15.47 61.30 0.14
C ASN A 78 -14.78 60.33 -0.80
N PRO A 79 -13.52 59.96 -0.56
CA PRO A 79 -12.81 58.94 -1.33
C PRO A 79 -13.49 57.56 -1.25
N ILE A 80 -13.73 56.94 -2.41
CA ILE A 80 -14.29 55.59 -2.48
C ILE A 80 -13.20 54.59 -2.15
N LYS A 81 -13.47 53.68 -1.19
CA LYS A 81 -12.61 52.58 -0.81
C LYS A 81 -13.09 51.29 -1.46
N VAL A 82 -12.19 50.56 -2.01
CA VAL A 82 -12.43 49.20 -2.57
C VAL A 82 -11.57 48.19 -1.85
N THR A 83 -12.07 46.94 -1.77
CA THR A 83 -11.28 45.85 -1.21
C THR A 83 -10.04 45.62 -2.07
N LYS A 84 -8.88 45.59 -1.42
CA LYS A 84 -7.63 45.15 -2.05
C LYS A 84 -7.50 43.65 -1.89
N TYR A 85 -7.03 43.00 -2.93
CA TYR A 85 -6.74 41.56 -2.93
C TYR A 85 -5.26 41.33 -3.24
N GLU A 86 -4.72 40.26 -2.67
CA GLU A 86 -3.36 39.80 -2.90
C GLU A 86 -3.36 38.34 -3.25
N MET A 87 -2.52 37.93 -4.22
CA MET A 87 -2.29 36.53 -4.55
C MET A 87 -1.28 35.95 -3.55
N VAL A 88 -1.70 34.92 -2.87
CA VAL A 88 -0.87 34.18 -1.90
C VAL A 88 -0.64 32.73 -2.36
N ASN A 89 0.49 32.19 -1.96
CA ASN A 89 0.92 30.87 -2.39
C ASN A 89 1.08 29.91 -1.20
N ALA A 90 0.74 28.66 -1.44
CA ALA A 90 1.13 27.52 -0.61
C ALA A 90 1.95 26.54 -1.46
N TYR A 91 3.03 26.04 -0.90
CA TYR A 91 3.91 25.06 -1.51
C TYR A 91 3.61 23.70 -0.88
N ILE A 92 3.21 22.76 -1.71
CA ILE A 92 2.77 21.42 -1.28
C ILE A 92 3.82 20.41 -1.70
N SER A 93 4.14 19.50 -0.81
CA SER A 93 4.99 18.35 -1.06
C SER A 93 4.26 17.08 -0.63
N GLU A 94 3.91 16.24 -1.59
CA GLU A 94 3.30 14.93 -1.40
C GLU A 94 4.36 13.86 -1.57
N THR A 95 4.48 12.94 -0.62
CA THR A 95 5.49 11.88 -0.65
C THR A 95 4.84 10.51 -0.47
N TRP A 96 5.23 9.56 -1.32
CA TRP A 96 4.91 8.14 -1.25
C TRP A 96 6.17 7.37 -0.94
N GLN A 97 6.09 6.52 0.06
CA GLN A 97 7.09 5.52 0.38
C GLN A 97 6.51 4.14 0.08
N GLU A 98 7.27 3.30 -0.59
CA GLU A 98 6.88 1.92 -0.90
C GLU A 98 8.09 1.00 -0.78
N LYS A 99 7.85 -0.21 -0.25
CA LYS A 99 8.79 -1.32 -0.27
C LYS A 99 8.03 -2.63 -0.37
N ILE A 100 8.51 -3.54 -1.20
CA ILE A 100 7.85 -4.81 -1.49
C ILE A 100 8.87 -5.94 -1.31
N ALA A 101 8.41 -7.06 -0.78
CA ALA A 101 9.12 -8.33 -0.86
C ALA A 101 8.16 -9.42 -1.35
N SER A 102 8.65 -10.29 -2.22
CA SER A 102 7.85 -11.31 -2.89
C SER A 102 8.37 -12.71 -2.58
N ILE A 103 7.45 -13.65 -2.38
CA ILE A 103 7.71 -15.08 -2.34
C ILE A 103 6.93 -15.74 -3.47
N SER A 104 7.62 -16.49 -4.31
CA SER A 104 7.00 -17.29 -5.36
C SER A 104 7.35 -18.77 -5.20
N GLY A 105 6.41 -19.63 -5.52
CA GLY A 105 6.59 -21.07 -5.42
C GLY A 105 5.49 -21.85 -6.10
N GLU A 106 5.46 -23.13 -5.79
CA GLU A 106 4.41 -24.04 -6.23
C GLU A 106 3.99 -24.98 -5.12
N VAL A 107 2.69 -25.22 -5.01
CA VAL A 107 2.14 -26.29 -4.18
C VAL A 107 2.01 -27.53 -5.05
N ARG A 108 2.70 -28.60 -4.67
CA ARG A 108 2.78 -29.85 -5.42
C ARG A 108 2.05 -30.96 -4.66
N TYR A 109 1.23 -31.70 -5.38
CA TYR A 109 0.59 -32.89 -4.90
C TYR A 109 1.28 -34.10 -5.52
N LEU A 110 1.83 -35.02 -4.70
CA LEU A 110 2.64 -36.11 -5.15
C LEU A 110 2.04 -37.47 -4.70
N ASP A 111 2.31 -38.50 -5.46
CA ASP A 111 2.03 -39.88 -5.03
C ASP A 111 3.09 -40.40 -4.05
N SER A 112 2.90 -41.63 -3.54
CA SER A 112 3.83 -42.29 -2.62
C SER A 112 5.21 -42.57 -3.23
N ARG A 113 5.36 -42.48 -4.55
CA ARG A 113 6.63 -42.65 -5.27
C ARG A 113 7.31 -41.32 -5.55
N GLY A 114 6.71 -40.18 -5.16
CA GLY A 114 7.23 -38.85 -5.42
C GLY A 114 6.91 -38.27 -6.81
N ASN A 115 6.03 -38.92 -7.59
CA ASN A 115 5.59 -38.38 -8.87
C ASN A 115 4.61 -37.24 -8.62
N VAL A 116 4.80 -36.10 -9.33
CA VAL A 116 3.90 -34.97 -9.26
C VAL A 116 2.60 -35.27 -9.98
N LEU A 117 1.51 -35.35 -9.24
CA LEU A 117 0.17 -35.52 -9.77
C LEU A 117 -0.47 -34.19 -10.17
N ARG A 118 -0.19 -33.14 -9.42
CA ARG A 118 -0.67 -31.80 -9.68
C ARG A 118 0.30 -30.75 -9.12
N SER A 119 0.43 -29.61 -9.78
CA SER A 119 1.18 -28.46 -9.30
C SER A 119 0.39 -27.19 -9.53
N ILE A 120 0.38 -26.29 -8.56
CA ILE A 120 -0.29 -24.98 -8.61
C ILE A 120 0.73 -23.92 -8.21
N PRO A 121 1.00 -22.94 -9.08
CA PRO A 121 1.85 -21.82 -8.73
C PRO A 121 1.17 -20.95 -7.67
N VAL A 122 1.97 -20.45 -6.72
CA VAL A 122 1.54 -19.55 -5.66
C VAL A 122 2.52 -18.40 -5.57
N LYS A 123 1.99 -17.21 -5.28
CA LYS A 123 2.80 -16.00 -5.06
C LYS A 123 2.16 -15.15 -3.98
N ALA A 124 2.98 -14.58 -3.12
CA ALA A 124 2.54 -13.63 -2.12
C ALA A 124 3.53 -12.48 -2.00
N ASP A 125 3.01 -11.29 -1.73
CA ASP A 125 3.80 -10.08 -1.57
C ASP A 125 3.56 -9.50 -0.18
N GLY A 126 4.64 -9.18 0.55
CA GLY A 126 4.62 -8.30 1.71
C GLY A 126 4.82 -6.87 1.24
N ILE A 127 3.92 -5.97 1.58
CA ILE A 127 3.88 -4.61 1.04
C ILE A 127 3.86 -3.60 2.18
N PHE A 128 4.80 -2.68 2.12
CA PHE A 128 4.78 -1.46 2.92
C PHE A 128 4.47 -0.28 2.02
N GLN A 129 3.47 0.51 2.41
CA GLN A 129 3.13 1.77 1.75
C GLN A 129 2.83 2.82 2.80
N ASN A 130 3.42 4.00 2.64
CA ASN A 130 3.15 5.18 3.46
C ASN A 130 3.00 6.40 2.56
N TYR A 131 1.99 7.21 2.86
CA TYR A 131 1.75 8.46 2.18
C TYR A 131 1.66 9.59 3.21
N PHE A 132 2.32 10.69 2.92
CA PHE A 132 2.20 11.91 3.72
C PHE A 132 2.33 13.15 2.84
N ALA A 133 1.73 14.24 3.28
CA ALA A 133 1.83 15.53 2.62
C ALA A 133 2.10 16.64 3.62
N VAL A 134 2.95 17.58 3.22
CA VAL A 134 3.26 18.78 3.98
C VAL A 134 3.01 20.01 3.13
N ALA A 135 2.60 21.10 3.77
CA ALA A 135 2.40 22.38 3.12
C ALA A 135 3.14 23.48 3.87
N THR A 136 3.70 24.42 3.13
CA THR A 136 4.30 25.65 3.66
C THR A 136 3.73 26.87 2.93
N GLY A 137 3.79 28.05 3.55
CA GLY A 137 3.21 29.26 2.98
C GLY A 137 1.84 29.59 3.58
N TYR A 138 0.95 30.15 2.76
CA TYR A 138 -0.33 30.67 3.23
C TYR A 138 -1.41 29.59 3.27
N ASN A 139 -1.97 29.32 4.46
CA ASN A 139 -3.07 28.37 4.63
C ASN A 139 -4.31 28.69 3.78
N ALA A 140 -4.53 29.97 3.48
CA ALA A 140 -5.65 30.38 2.64
C ALA A 140 -5.52 29.90 1.19
N ALA A 141 -4.30 29.63 0.72
CA ALA A 141 -4.03 29.12 -0.62
C ALA A 141 -4.21 27.59 -0.72
N ILE A 142 -4.33 26.88 0.41
CA ILE A 142 -4.45 25.41 0.40
C ILE A 142 -5.91 25.03 0.11
N SER A 143 -6.13 24.26 -0.95
CA SER A 143 -7.45 23.76 -1.33
C SER A 143 -8.05 22.83 -0.27
N PRO A 144 -9.38 22.66 -0.20
CA PRO A 144 -10.01 21.69 0.69
C PRO A 144 -9.54 20.26 0.47
N GLU A 145 -9.28 19.88 -0.77
CA GLU A 145 -8.79 18.55 -1.18
C GLU A 145 -7.39 18.31 -0.64
N THR A 146 -6.49 19.29 -0.80
CA THR A 146 -5.12 19.21 -0.27
C THR A 146 -5.10 19.18 1.25
N ARG A 147 -5.98 19.95 1.91
CA ARG A 147 -6.06 19.93 3.39
C ARG A 147 -6.41 18.55 3.95
N GLN A 148 -7.22 17.76 3.24
CA GLN A 148 -7.55 16.39 3.66
C GLN A 148 -6.37 15.43 3.56
N LYS A 149 -5.40 15.74 2.69
CA LYS A 149 -4.20 14.96 2.47
C LYS A 149 -3.05 15.34 3.40
N LEU A 150 -3.10 16.57 3.99
CA LEU A 150 -2.04 17.02 4.87
C LEU A 150 -1.99 16.22 6.16
N GLY A 151 -0.79 15.85 6.55
CA GLY A 151 -0.51 15.15 7.79
C GLY A 151 0.37 13.94 7.58
N GLY A 152 0.57 13.20 8.67
CA GLY A 152 1.52 12.11 8.68
C GLY A 152 2.97 12.60 8.61
N GLY A 153 3.85 11.69 8.26
CA GLY A 153 5.28 11.95 8.11
C GLY A 153 5.99 10.72 7.57
N PRO A 154 7.30 10.80 7.32
CA PRO A 154 8.07 9.67 6.91
C PRO A 154 8.08 8.61 7.99
N LEU A 155 7.86 7.37 7.59
CA LEU A 155 7.99 6.19 8.45
C LEU A 155 9.27 5.45 8.10
N PRO A 156 9.91 4.79 9.08
CA PRO A 156 11.03 3.89 8.78
C PRO A 156 10.53 2.74 7.91
N PHE A 157 11.34 2.37 6.93
CA PHE A 157 11.03 1.19 6.11
C PHE A 157 11.20 -0.07 6.94
N PRO A 158 10.28 -1.05 6.80
CA PRO A 158 10.48 -2.36 7.39
C PRO A 158 11.71 -3.05 6.78
N SER A 159 12.29 -3.97 7.51
CA SER A 159 13.34 -4.84 7.00
C SER A 159 12.80 -5.79 5.91
N ASP A 160 13.71 -6.34 5.10
CA ASP A 160 13.34 -7.35 4.11
C ASP A 160 12.74 -8.59 4.79
N GLU A 161 13.25 -8.96 5.96
CA GLU A 161 12.75 -10.09 6.75
C GLU A 161 11.30 -9.87 7.19
N GLU A 162 10.96 -8.68 7.70
CA GLU A 162 9.61 -8.36 8.12
C GLU A 162 8.60 -8.43 6.96
N LEU A 163 8.98 -7.94 5.78
CA LEU A 163 8.13 -8.02 4.59
C LEU A 163 8.01 -9.46 4.06
N LEU A 164 9.08 -10.24 4.10
CA LEU A 164 9.03 -11.66 3.75
C LEU A 164 8.17 -12.46 4.73
N GLU A 165 8.16 -12.14 6.02
CA GLU A 165 7.26 -12.76 6.99
C GLU A 165 5.79 -12.44 6.72
N GLN A 166 5.47 -11.20 6.30
CA GLN A 166 4.12 -10.83 5.85
C GLN A 166 3.73 -11.65 4.60
N ALA A 167 4.61 -11.70 3.59
CA ALA A 167 4.38 -12.49 2.39
C ALA A 167 4.17 -13.98 2.71
N LEU A 168 4.95 -14.53 3.64
CA LEU A 168 4.83 -15.92 4.07
C LEU A 168 3.47 -16.21 4.71
N THR A 169 2.98 -15.32 5.56
CA THR A 169 1.65 -15.45 6.18
C THR A 169 0.53 -15.51 5.13
N ILE A 170 0.64 -14.70 4.07
CA ILE A 170 -0.31 -14.71 2.96
C ILE A 170 -0.17 -16.02 2.16
N LEU A 171 1.06 -16.46 1.91
CA LEU A 171 1.36 -17.69 1.19
C LEU A 171 0.77 -18.93 1.92
N GLU A 172 0.89 -18.99 3.23
CA GLU A 172 0.30 -20.06 4.05
C GLU A 172 -1.22 -20.13 3.88
N GLN A 173 -1.90 -19.01 3.83
CA GLN A 173 -3.34 -18.97 3.57
C GLN A 173 -3.69 -19.49 2.17
N GLN A 174 -2.87 -19.15 1.15
CA GLN A 174 -3.05 -19.67 -0.21
C GLN A 174 -2.84 -21.19 -0.27
N VAL A 175 -1.80 -21.71 0.41
CA VAL A 175 -1.56 -23.14 0.49
C VAL A 175 -2.74 -23.87 1.14
N GLN A 176 -3.28 -23.35 2.23
CA GLN A 176 -4.47 -23.91 2.88
C GLN A 176 -5.71 -23.88 1.97
N ALA A 177 -5.88 -22.85 1.15
CA ALA A 177 -6.96 -22.78 0.16
C ALA A 177 -6.80 -23.86 -0.91
N VAL A 178 -5.60 -24.01 -1.47
CA VAL A 178 -5.29 -25.07 -2.45
C VAL A 178 -5.56 -26.46 -1.88
N MET A 179 -5.19 -26.70 -0.63
CA MET A 179 -5.45 -27.98 0.04
C MET A 179 -6.95 -28.27 0.18
N ARG A 180 -7.75 -27.27 0.50
CA ARG A 180 -9.22 -27.41 0.57
C ARG A 180 -9.82 -27.72 -0.78
N ASP A 181 -9.43 -27.01 -1.83
CA ASP A 181 -9.92 -27.23 -3.19
C ASP A 181 -9.59 -28.65 -3.70
N TRP A 182 -8.42 -29.17 -3.35
CA TRP A 182 -8.05 -30.56 -3.71
C TRP A 182 -8.90 -31.58 -2.96
N ASN A 183 -9.19 -31.34 -1.69
CA ASN A 183 -10.09 -32.20 -0.92
C ASN A 183 -11.48 -32.25 -1.58
N ASP A 184 -12.05 -31.11 -1.94
CA ASP A 184 -13.36 -31.03 -2.56
C ASP A 184 -13.39 -31.69 -3.96
N SER A 185 -12.28 -31.64 -4.70
CA SER A 185 -12.16 -32.29 -6.01
C SER A 185 -12.08 -33.81 -5.92
N LEU A 186 -11.59 -34.34 -4.81
CA LEU A 186 -11.55 -35.82 -4.56
C LEU A 186 -12.92 -36.34 -4.11
N LEU A 187 -13.76 -35.51 -3.52
CA LEU A 187 -15.12 -35.86 -3.09
C LEU A 187 -16.11 -35.99 -4.24
N ASN A 188 -15.83 -35.35 -5.37
CA ASN A 188 -16.73 -35.29 -6.53
C ASN A 188 -16.34 -36.31 -7.64
N GLN A 189 -15.42 -37.24 -7.38
CA GLN A 189 -15.07 -38.36 -8.23
C GLN A 189 -15.62 -39.70 -7.67
#